data_86e04d15699210af84b5c3fed828bea6
#
_entry.id   86e04d15699210af84b5c3fed828bea6
#
_cell.length_a   1.000
_cell.length_b   1.000
_cell.length_c   1.000
_cell.angle_alpha   90.00
_cell.angle_beta   90.00
_cell.angle_gamma   90.00
#
_symmetry.space_group_name_H-M   'P 1'
#
loop_
_entity.id
_entity.type
_entity.pdbx_description
1 polymer ?
#
loop_
_entity_poly.entity_id
_entity_poly.type
_entity_poly.pdbx_seq_one_letter_code
_entity_poly.pdbx_strand_id
1 'polypeptide(L)'
;MIKQFTLIFLFKLLFINNIYAYNLENNCEKAIQSNNFKAATDEAIKLSKDNAFDGEFCLGKVLVNENKLDDGIKQFEKSEKLAQHPADQLLAIMFKGLAYKEKNDLNQSFNVFNTGYETAKLGNSKFVQFERRFLIQMGNIQETLEKHEDAYESYAKSLKASSNDEERAESYDKLARSAAHQKYYDRAREYSLKGSVLYKKTGYLGEYAELTLLKAEYEVLDDAYDLAMNTLEELEKLCIDAGGEYYLAKTYIQLHKLSKDNKDAYLAKATDVANRIGAKHLLNDI
;
A
#
# COMPACT_ATOMS: atom_id res chain seq x y z
N MET A 1 -21.61 2.94 0.70
CA MET A 1 -20.84 4.13 0.24
C MET A 1 -19.34 4.10 0.57
N ILE A 2 -18.82 3.09 1.30
CA ILE A 2 -17.40 2.98 1.71
C ILE A 2 -16.54 2.17 0.71
N LYS A 3 -17.13 1.32 -0.14
CA LYS A 3 -16.39 0.47 -1.10
C LYS A 3 -15.79 1.18 -2.32
N GLN A 4 -16.31 2.33 -2.72
CA GLN A 4 -15.80 3.07 -3.90
C GLN A 4 -14.45 3.80 -3.67
N PHE A 5 -14.07 4.05 -2.42
CA PHE A 5 -12.80 4.71 -2.11
C PHE A 5 -11.58 3.78 -2.18
N THR A 6 -11.77 2.47 -2.06
CA THR A 6 -10.66 1.51 -1.95
C THR A 6 -9.97 1.25 -3.30
N LEU A 7 -10.70 1.27 -4.40
CA LEU A 7 -10.13 0.97 -5.73
C LEU A 7 -9.30 2.12 -6.29
N ILE A 8 -9.74 3.37 -6.08
CA ILE A 8 -8.96 4.56 -6.47
C ILE A 8 -7.65 4.65 -5.67
N PHE A 9 -7.63 4.15 -4.43
CA PHE A 9 -6.44 4.10 -3.58
C PHE A 9 -5.45 3.02 -4.04
N LEU A 10 -5.93 1.86 -4.55
CA LEU A 10 -5.08 0.80 -5.10
C LEU A 10 -4.32 1.26 -6.35
N PHE A 11 -4.90 2.14 -7.16
CA PHE A 11 -4.22 2.73 -8.33
C PHE A 11 -3.12 3.73 -7.97
N LYS A 12 -3.21 4.45 -6.83
CA LYS A 12 -2.15 5.36 -6.36
C LYS A 12 -0.90 4.64 -5.85
N LEU A 13 -1.02 3.39 -5.41
CA LEU A 13 0.10 2.58 -4.91
C LEU A 13 0.95 1.94 -6.03
N LEU A 14 0.54 2.07 -7.29
CA LEU A 14 1.25 1.51 -8.44
C LEU A 14 2.08 2.57 -9.21
N PHE A 15 2.53 3.65 -8.56
CA PHE A 15 3.53 4.53 -9.17
C PHE A 15 4.84 3.75 -9.33
N ILE A 16 4.95 3.06 -10.45
CA ILE A 16 6.20 2.50 -10.98
C ILE A 16 6.95 3.71 -11.58
N ASN A 17 7.59 4.49 -10.71
CA ASN A 17 8.58 5.45 -11.18
C ASN A 17 9.72 4.62 -11.84
N ASN A 18 9.84 4.75 -13.17
CA ASN A 18 10.95 4.31 -14.01
C ASN A 18 11.06 2.84 -14.47
N ILE A 19 9.99 2.06 -14.58
CA ILE A 19 10.10 0.83 -15.37
C ILE A 19 9.17 0.93 -16.56
N TYR A 20 9.75 1.23 -17.72
CA TYR A 20 9.03 1.48 -18.98
C TYR A 20 7.92 2.50 -18.75
N ALA A 21 8.00 3.64 -19.42
CA ALA A 21 6.95 4.64 -19.46
C ALA A 21 5.70 4.07 -20.14
N TYR A 22 5.05 3.12 -19.44
CA TYR A 22 3.66 2.85 -19.69
C TYR A 22 2.98 4.17 -19.38
N ASN A 23 2.48 4.81 -20.42
CA ASN A 23 1.92 6.15 -20.34
C ASN A 23 0.65 6.07 -19.45
N LEU A 24 0.84 6.05 -18.12
CA LEU A 24 -0.24 5.99 -17.11
C LEU A 24 -1.17 7.20 -17.22
N GLU A 25 -0.76 8.21 -17.95
CA GLU A 25 -1.57 9.39 -18.29
C GLU A 25 -2.34 9.25 -19.62
N ASN A 26 -2.53 8.03 -20.13
CA ASN A 26 -3.35 7.84 -21.32
C ASN A 26 -4.82 8.23 -21.04
N ASN A 27 -5.55 8.50 -22.10
CA ASN A 27 -6.95 8.94 -22.01
C ASN A 27 -7.85 7.90 -21.31
N CYS A 28 -7.52 6.61 -21.40
CA CYS A 28 -8.21 5.54 -20.68
C CYS A 28 -8.11 5.75 -19.16
N GLU A 29 -6.91 5.98 -18.64
CA GLU A 29 -6.70 6.19 -17.19
C GLU A 29 -7.42 7.44 -16.70
N LYS A 30 -7.28 8.56 -17.43
CA LYS A 30 -7.98 9.81 -17.10
C LYS A 30 -9.49 9.63 -17.04
N ALA A 31 -10.05 8.89 -18.01
CA ALA A 31 -11.48 8.61 -18.05
C ALA A 31 -11.93 7.71 -16.89
N ILE A 32 -11.14 6.70 -16.51
CA ILE A 32 -11.40 5.85 -15.33
C ILE A 32 -11.37 6.70 -14.05
N GLN A 33 -10.36 7.53 -13.86
CA GLN A 33 -10.22 8.39 -12.69
C GLN A 33 -11.36 9.38 -12.51
N SER A 34 -11.93 9.83 -13.64
CA SER A 34 -13.12 10.69 -13.64
C SER A 34 -14.46 9.91 -13.58
N ASN A 35 -14.43 8.59 -13.39
CA ASN A 35 -15.57 7.67 -13.43
C ASN A 35 -16.37 7.74 -14.76
N ASN A 36 -15.74 8.19 -15.84
CA ASN A 36 -16.34 8.20 -17.18
C ASN A 36 -16.04 6.89 -17.91
N PHE A 37 -16.66 5.80 -17.48
CA PHE A 37 -16.41 4.46 -18.00
C PHE A 37 -16.79 4.31 -19.48
N LYS A 38 -17.78 5.08 -19.96
CA LYS A 38 -18.10 5.11 -21.40
C LYS A 38 -16.92 5.65 -22.21
N ALA A 39 -16.37 6.81 -21.84
CA ALA A 39 -15.22 7.37 -22.52
C ALA A 39 -13.99 6.46 -22.40
N ALA A 40 -13.80 5.80 -21.27
CA ALA A 40 -12.72 4.82 -21.08
C ALA A 40 -12.88 3.61 -22.00
N THR A 41 -14.10 3.11 -22.19
CA THR A 41 -14.41 2.01 -23.13
C THR A 41 -14.18 2.43 -24.58
N ASP A 42 -14.61 3.63 -24.96
CA ASP A 42 -14.39 4.16 -26.31
C ASP A 42 -12.88 4.30 -26.61
N GLU A 43 -12.09 4.74 -25.62
CA GLU A 43 -10.63 4.80 -25.74
C GLU A 43 -10.00 3.41 -25.80
N ALA A 44 -10.50 2.42 -25.05
CA ALA A 44 -10.04 1.03 -25.15
C ALA A 44 -10.22 0.46 -26.57
N ILE A 45 -11.38 0.71 -27.19
CA ILE A 45 -11.67 0.30 -28.57
C ILE A 45 -10.71 0.98 -29.56
N LYS A 46 -10.40 2.25 -29.33
CA LYS A 46 -9.43 2.98 -30.16
C LYS A 46 -8.03 2.42 -30.02
N LEU A 47 -7.56 2.21 -28.76
CA LEU A 47 -6.25 1.62 -28.48
C LEU A 47 -6.09 0.25 -29.11
N SER A 48 -7.14 -0.58 -29.13
CA SER A 48 -7.10 -1.93 -29.72
C SER A 48 -6.76 -1.94 -31.21
N LYS A 49 -6.96 -0.81 -31.94
CA LYS A 49 -6.61 -0.70 -33.37
C LYS A 49 -5.10 -0.55 -33.56
N ASP A 50 -4.43 0.11 -32.63
CA ASP A 50 -3.00 0.40 -32.71
C ASP A 50 -2.19 -0.68 -31.95
N ASN A 51 -2.70 -1.10 -30.79
CA ASN A 51 -2.10 -2.12 -29.93
C ASN A 51 -3.21 -2.92 -29.23
N ALA A 52 -3.36 -4.18 -29.60
CA ALA A 52 -4.39 -5.04 -29.03
C ALA A 52 -4.22 -5.28 -27.53
N PHE A 53 -2.96 -5.36 -27.03
CA PHE A 53 -2.68 -5.46 -25.61
C PHE A 53 -3.22 -4.25 -24.84
N ASP A 54 -2.91 -3.03 -25.29
CA ASP A 54 -3.30 -1.79 -24.60
C ASP A 54 -4.82 -1.64 -24.53
N GLY A 55 -5.53 -2.01 -25.60
CA GLY A 55 -6.98 -1.95 -25.66
C GLY A 55 -7.65 -2.92 -24.68
N GLU A 56 -7.24 -4.18 -24.69
CA GLU A 56 -7.79 -5.20 -23.77
C GLU A 56 -7.41 -4.91 -22.32
N PHE A 57 -6.20 -4.42 -22.08
CA PHE A 57 -5.75 -4.03 -20.76
C PHE A 57 -6.55 -2.85 -20.19
N CYS A 58 -6.80 -1.81 -21.00
CA CYS A 58 -7.68 -0.70 -20.65
C CYS A 58 -9.10 -1.21 -20.33
N LEU A 59 -9.67 -2.05 -21.19
CA LEU A 59 -11.01 -2.61 -20.97
C LEU A 59 -11.09 -3.43 -19.67
N GLY A 60 -10.06 -4.21 -19.37
CA GLY A 60 -9.96 -4.95 -18.10
C GLY A 60 -10.04 -4.01 -16.90
N LYS A 61 -9.30 -2.89 -16.92
CA LYS A 61 -9.37 -1.87 -15.87
C LYS A 61 -10.76 -1.23 -15.76
N VAL A 62 -11.39 -0.90 -16.86
CA VAL A 62 -12.76 -0.35 -16.88
C VAL A 62 -13.73 -1.31 -16.20
N LEU A 63 -13.72 -2.58 -16.60
CA LEU A 63 -14.64 -3.60 -16.07
C LEU A 63 -14.46 -3.82 -14.55
N VAL A 64 -13.22 -3.85 -14.08
CA VAL A 64 -12.94 -3.97 -12.63
C VAL A 64 -13.48 -2.74 -11.88
N ASN A 65 -13.31 -1.53 -12.42
CA ASN A 65 -13.85 -0.32 -11.78
C ASN A 65 -15.40 -0.25 -11.83
N GLU A 66 -16.03 -0.89 -12.82
CA GLU A 66 -17.48 -1.10 -12.85
C GLU A 66 -17.96 -2.26 -11.94
N ASN A 67 -17.07 -2.88 -11.18
CA ASN A 67 -17.34 -4.07 -10.34
C ASN A 67 -17.74 -5.32 -11.16
N LYS A 68 -17.37 -5.40 -12.43
CA LYS A 68 -17.54 -6.55 -13.33
C LYS A 68 -16.27 -7.41 -13.29
N LEU A 69 -15.97 -7.96 -12.11
CA LEU A 69 -14.66 -8.54 -11.80
C LEU A 69 -14.30 -9.74 -12.69
N ASP A 70 -15.27 -10.66 -12.94
CA ASP A 70 -15.02 -11.83 -13.79
C ASP A 70 -14.70 -11.47 -15.24
N ASP A 71 -15.37 -10.46 -15.76
CA ASP A 71 -15.12 -10.00 -17.12
C ASP A 71 -13.79 -9.22 -17.20
N GLY A 72 -13.46 -8.44 -16.15
CA GLY A 72 -12.16 -7.78 -16.03
C GLY A 72 -11.01 -8.80 -16.00
N ILE A 73 -11.14 -9.88 -15.24
CA ILE A 73 -10.16 -10.97 -15.19
C ILE A 73 -9.95 -11.58 -16.57
N LYS A 74 -11.02 -11.88 -17.31
CA LYS A 74 -10.93 -12.42 -18.70
C LYS A 74 -10.18 -11.45 -19.64
N GLN A 75 -10.39 -10.14 -19.47
CA GLN A 75 -9.67 -9.16 -20.30
C GLN A 75 -8.18 -9.11 -19.94
N PHE A 76 -7.81 -9.21 -18.66
CA PHE A 76 -6.40 -9.32 -18.29
C PHE A 76 -5.76 -10.62 -18.78
N GLU A 77 -6.48 -11.76 -18.78
CA GLU A 77 -6.00 -13.01 -19.39
C GLU A 77 -5.78 -12.87 -20.90
N LYS A 78 -6.65 -12.12 -21.56
CA LYS A 78 -6.51 -11.83 -22.98
C LYS A 78 -5.32 -10.91 -23.25
N SER A 79 -5.15 -9.86 -22.46
CA SER A 79 -4.00 -8.97 -22.50
C SER A 79 -2.69 -9.73 -22.28
N GLU A 80 -2.64 -10.62 -21.28
CA GLU A 80 -1.48 -11.44 -21.00
C GLU A 80 -1.04 -12.27 -22.23
N LYS A 81 -2.00 -12.84 -22.97
CA LYS A 81 -1.72 -13.60 -24.19
C LYS A 81 -1.30 -12.72 -25.38
N LEU A 82 -1.73 -11.46 -25.40
CA LEU A 82 -1.42 -10.50 -26.45
C LEU A 82 -0.11 -9.73 -26.21
N ALA A 83 0.44 -9.87 -25.02
CA ALA A 83 1.67 -9.17 -24.62
C ALA A 83 2.85 -9.60 -25.51
N GLN A 84 3.46 -8.61 -26.17
CA GLN A 84 4.66 -8.82 -27.00
C GLN A 84 5.95 -8.64 -26.20
N HIS A 85 5.89 -7.93 -25.09
CA HIS A 85 7.02 -7.69 -24.22
C HIS A 85 6.79 -8.34 -22.84
N PRO A 86 7.82 -8.92 -22.22
CA PRO A 86 7.68 -9.54 -20.90
C PRO A 86 7.17 -8.59 -19.82
N ALA A 87 7.47 -7.29 -19.90
CA ALA A 87 6.95 -6.29 -18.96
C ALA A 87 5.42 -6.14 -19.05
N ASP A 88 4.87 -6.16 -20.27
CA ASP A 88 3.42 -6.08 -20.51
C ASP A 88 2.72 -7.33 -19.97
N GLN A 89 3.32 -8.51 -20.18
CA GLN A 89 2.84 -9.76 -19.60
C GLN A 89 2.79 -9.70 -18.07
N LEU A 90 3.88 -9.26 -17.43
CA LEU A 90 3.95 -9.11 -15.97
C LEU A 90 2.94 -8.10 -15.44
N LEU A 91 2.69 -7.02 -16.19
CA LEU A 91 1.67 -6.04 -15.87
C LEU A 91 0.25 -6.64 -15.91
N ALA A 92 -0.08 -7.39 -16.96
CA ALA A 92 -1.37 -8.07 -17.08
C ALA A 92 -1.58 -9.09 -15.95
N ILE A 93 -0.55 -9.88 -15.59
CA ILE A 93 -0.57 -10.81 -14.46
C ILE A 93 -0.82 -10.05 -13.14
N MET A 94 -0.16 -8.91 -12.94
CA MET A 94 -0.34 -8.09 -11.73
C MET A 94 -1.80 -7.65 -11.58
N PHE A 95 -2.39 -7.09 -12.62
CA PHE A 95 -3.77 -6.61 -12.58
C PHE A 95 -4.79 -7.75 -12.50
N LYS A 96 -4.53 -8.89 -13.12
CA LYS A 96 -5.34 -10.11 -12.95
C LYS A 96 -5.34 -10.56 -11.48
N GLY A 97 -4.18 -10.61 -10.84
CA GLY A 97 -4.05 -10.95 -9.42
C GLY A 97 -4.79 -9.97 -8.51
N LEU A 98 -4.71 -8.65 -8.79
CA LEU A 98 -5.45 -7.64 -8.07
C LEU A 98 -6.97 -7.80 -8.24
N ALA A 99 -7.45 -8.14 -9.44
CA ALA A 99 -8.87 -8.38 -9.70
C ALA A 99 -9.40 -9.61 -8.94
N TYR A 100 -8.62 -10.70 -8.84
CA TYR A 100 -8.96 -11.83 -7.97
C TYR A 100 -8.99 -11.44 -6.49
N LYS A 101 -8.06 -10.59 -6.05
CA LYS A 101 -8.06 -10.08 -4.68
C LYS A 101 -9.30 -9.25 -4.37
N GLU A 102 -9.70 -8.37 -5.29
CA GLU A 102 -10.93 -7.57 -5.15
C GLU A 102 -12.18 -8.45 -5.13
N LYS A 103 -12.18 -9.54 -5.88
CA LYS A 103 -13.22 -10.58 -5.85
C LYS A 103 -13.24 -11.37 -4.53
N ASN A 104 -12.25 -11.15 -3.66
CA ASN A 104 -12.00 -11.92 -2.45
C ASN A 104 -11.63 -13.40 -2.71
N ASP A 105 -11.17 -13.74 -3.92
CA ASP A 105 -10.60 -15.04 -4.24
C ASP A 105 -9.09 -15.02 -3.96
N LEU A 106 -8.76 -15.05 -2.67
CA LEU A 106 -7.39 -14.90 -2.19
C LEU A 106 -6.47 -16.03 -2.67
N ASN A 107 -6.99 -17.24 -2.84
CA ASN A 107 -6.22 -18.38 -3.32
C ASN A 107 -5.81 -18.19 -4.78
N GLN A 108 -6.74 -17.82 -5.65
CA GLN A 108 -6.42 -17.53 -7.06
C GLN A 108 -5.52 -16.32 -7.18
N SER A 109 -5.77 -15.26 -6.41
CA SER A 109 -4.91 -14.09 -6.37
C SER A 109 -3.46 -14.46 -6.01
N PHE A 110 -3.26 -15.25 -4.96
CA PHE A 110 -1.93 -15.72 -4.56
C PHE A 110 -1.25 -16.52 -5.68
N ASN A 111 -1.95 -17.48 -6.29
CA ASN A 111 -1.41 -18.30 -7.37
C ASN A 111 -0.99 -17.45 -8.57
N VAL A 112 -1.79 -16.46 -8.93
CA VAL A 112 -1.48 -15.53 -10.02
C VAL A 112 -0.25 -14.69 -9.71
N PHE A 113 -0.15 -14.14 -8.49
CA PHE A 113 1.03 -13.38 -8.09
C PHE A 113 2.29 -14.24 -7.99
N ASN A 114 2.17 -15.49 -7.53
CA ASN A 114 3.30 -16.42 -7.52
C ASN A 114 3.77 -16.75 -8.94
N THR A 115 2.85 -16.96 -9.88
CA THR A 115 3.20 -17.12 -11.31
C THR A 115 3.94 -15.89 -11.83
N GLY A 116 3.45 -14.68 -11.51
CA GLY A 116 4.10 -13.43 -11.89
C GLY A 116 5.49 -13.29 -11.30
N TYR A 117 5.67 -13.63 -10.03
CA TYR A 117 6.96 -13.62 -9.35
C TYR A 117 7.97 -14.57 -10.03
N GLU A 118 7.58 -15.82 -10.27
CA GLU A 118 8.48 -16.78 -10.94
C GLU A 118 8.78 -16.35 -12.38
N THR A 119 7.82 -15.79 -13.10
CA THR A 119 8.03 -15.24 -14.45
C THR A 119 9.03 -14.06 -14.43
N ALA A 120 8.89 -13.15 -13.46
CA ALA A 120 9.79 -12.00 -13.33
C ALA A 120 11.23 -12.43 -13.04
N LYS A 121 11.45 -13.46 -12.21
CA LYS A 121 12.78 -14.03 -11.90
C LYS A 121 13.51 -14.55 -13.14
N LEU A 122 12.80 -15.11 -14.11
CA LEU A 122 13.41 -15.59 -15.34
C LEU A 122 14.09 -14.47 -16.14
N GLY A 123 13.66 -13.22 -15.95
CA GLY A 123 14.27 -12.04 -16.57
C GLY A 123 15.51 -11.51 -15.86
N ASN A 124 15.99 -12.20 -14.82
CA ASN A 124 17.08 -11.76 -13.93
C ASN A 124 16.79 -10.36 -13.36
N SER A 125 17.81 -9.54 -13.17
CA SER A 125 17.65 -8.19 -12.57
C SER A 125 16.78 -7.21 -13.37
N LYS A 126 16.38 -7.53 -14.62
CA LYS A 126 15.57 -6.63 -15.46
C LYS A 126 14.17 -6.38 -14.87
N PHE A 127 13.60 -7.33 -14.16
CA PHE A 127 12.25 -7.27 -13.63
C PHE A 127 12.19 -7.31 -12.09
N VAL A 128 13.27 -6.95 -11.41
CA VAL A 128 13.36 -6.97 -9.94
C VAL A 128 12.26 -6.15 -9.28
N GLN A 129 11.77 -5.09 -9.93
CA GLN A 129 10.66 -4.27 -9.44
C GLN A 129 9.33 -5.05 -9.46
N PHE A 130 9.10 -5.86 -10.50
CA PHE A 130 7.94 -6.75 -10.55
C PHE A 130 8.07 -7.87 -9.50
N GLU A 131 9.25 -8.48 -9.37
CA GLU A 131 9.52 -9.48 -8.32
C GLU A 131 9.12 -8.94 -6.95
N ARG A 132 9.64 -7.75 -6.62
CA ARG A 132 9.34 -7.08 -5.36
C ARG A 132 7.84 -6.83 -5.18
N ARG A 133 7.16 -6.30 -6.20
CA ARG A 133 5.72 -6.01 -6.15
C ARG A 133 4.88 -7.27 -5.94
N PHE A 134 5.19 -8.35 -6.65
CA PHE A 134 4.53 -9.64 -6.47
C PHE A 134 4.72 -10.17 -5.04
N LEU A 135 5.93 -10.09 -4.50
CA LEU A 135 6.24 -10.52 -3.12
C LEU A 135 5.43 -9.72 -2.08
N ILE A 136 5.30 -8.40 -2.25
CA ILE A 136 4.45 -7.57 -1.39
C ILE A 136 2.98 -8.02 -1.46
N GLN A 137 2.46 -8.28 -2.67
CA GLN A 137 1.06 -8.72 -2.81
C GLN A 137 0.83 -10.13 -2.22
N MET A 138 1.78 -11.04 -2.41
CA MET A 138 1.75 -12.38 -1.80
C MET A 138 1.76 -12.27 -0.26
N GLY A 139 2.66 -11.46 0.30
CA GLY A 139 2.71 -11.22 1.74
C GLY A 139 1.41 -10.61 2.28
N ASN A 140 0.82 -9.63 1.59
CA ASN A 140 -0.46 -9.05 1.99
C ASN A 140 -1.61 -10.08 2.01
N ILE A 141 -1.62 -11.03 1.07
CA ILE A 141 -2.61 -12.13 1.07
C ILE A 141 -2.34 -13.09 2.22
N GLN A 142 -1.08 -13.44 2.45
CA GLN A 142 -0.68 -14.34 3.54
C GLN A 142 -1.06 -13.75 4.90
N GLU A 143 -0.88 -12.43 5.12
CA GLU A 143 -1.38 -11.74 6.33
C GLU A 143 -2.90 -11.85 6.47
N THR A 144 -3.65 -11.63 5.37
CA THR A 144 -5.12 -11.75 5.38
C THR A 144 -5.58 -13.16 5.71
N LEU A 145 -4.77 -14.17 5.37
CA LEU A 145 -5.00 -15.57 5.66
C LEU A 145 -4.39 -16.02 7.01
N GLU A 146 -3.92 -15.07 7.84
CA GLU A 146 -3.27 -15.29 9.13
C GLU A 146 -1.99 -16.18 9.06
N LYS A 147 -1.37 -16.25 7.87
CA LYS A 147 -0.10 -16.95 7.62
C LYS A 147 1.08 -16.00 7.83
N HIS A 148 1.25 -15.53 9.06
CA HIS A 148 2.19 -14.43 9.38
C HIS A 148 3.65 -14.79 9.13
N GLU A 149 4.07 -16.04 9.33
CA GLU A 149 5.44 -16.51 9.04
C GLU A 149 5.73 -16.45 7.53
N ASP A 150 4.81 -16.97 6.70
CA ASP A 150 4.93 -16.94 5.24
C ASP A 150 4.95 -15.49 4.73
N ALA A 151 4.09 -14.62 5.30
CA ALA A 151 4.05 -13.20 4.99
C ALA A 151 5.37 -12.51 5.29
N TYR A 152 5.93 -12.78 6.47
CA TYR A 152 7.25 -12.26 6.87
C TYR A 152 8.34 -12.67 5.88
N GLU A 153 8.37 -13.92 5.44
CA GLU A 153 9.33 -14.38 4.43
C GLU A 153 9.15 -13.64 3.09
N SER A 154 7.90 -13.45 2.65
CA SER A 154 7.60 -12.72 1.43
C SER A 154 8.09 -11.27 1.50
N TYR A 155 7.85 -10.59 2.62
CA TYR A 155 8.33 -9.23 2.84
C TYR A 155 9.86 -9.14 2.99
N ALA A 156 10.49 -10.13 3.63
CA ALA A 156 11.95 -10.19 3.72
C ALA A 156 12.61 -10.38 2.34
N LYS A 157 12.00 -11.18 1.45
CA LYS A 157 12.42 -11.29 0.05
C LYS A 157 12.20 -9.98 -0.70
N SER A 158 11.07 -9.28 -0.48
CA SER A 158 10.80 -7.98 -1.09
C SER A 158 11.83 -6.92 -0.68
N LEU A 159 12.26 -6.91 0.59
CA LEU A 159 13.31 -6.03 1.07
C LEU A 159 14.64 -6.27 0.34
N LYS A 160 14.99 -7.52 0.09
CA LYS A 160 16.21 -7.87 -0.69
C LYS A 160 16.12 -7.41 -2.15
N ALA A 161 14.91 -7.38 -2.72
CA ALA A 161 14.64 -6.93 -4.08
C ALA A 161 14.44 -5.40 -4.18
N SER A 162 14.52 -4.67 -3.07
CA SER A 162 14.33 -3.21 -3.05
C SER A 162 15.55 -2.48 -3.60
N SER A 163 15.32 -1.56 -4.54
CA SER A 163 16.36 -0.84 -5.30
C SER A 163 16.68 0.54 -4.70
N ASN A 164 15.75 1.13 -3.96
CA ASN A 164 15.85 2.49 -3.41
C ASN A 164 15.34 2.57 -1.96
N ASP A 165 15.47 3.74 -1.33
CA ASP A 165 15.12 3.95 0.07
C ASP A 165 13.60 3.88 0.32
N GLU A 166 12.78 4.36 -0.62
CA GLU A 166 11.31 4.28 -0.54
C GLU A 166 10.83 2.82 -0.51
N GLU A 167 11.35 2.00 -1.42
CA GLU A 167 11.02 0.58 -1.48
C GLU A 167 11.49 -0.20 -0.25
N ARG A 168 12.66 0.16 0.28
CA ARG A 168 13.14 -0.41 1.56
C ARG A 168 12.25 0.00 2.72
N ALA A 169 11.82 1.26 2.76
CA ALA A 169 10.90 1.75 3.79
C ALA A 169 9.56 1.00 3.78
N GLU A 170 8.97 0.82 2.60
CA GLU A 170 7.73 0.03 2.45
C GLU A 170 7.91 -1.42 2.93
N SER A 171 9.03 -2.05 2.57
CA SER A 171 9.30 -3.43 2.99
C SER A 171 9.53 -3.53 4.50
N TYR A 172 10.17 -2.53 5.13
CA TYR A 172 10.33 -2.47 6.57
C TYR A 172 9.01 -2.23 7.31
N ASP A 173 8.10 -1.39 6.79
CA ASP A 173 6.75 -1.22 7.34
C ASP A 173 5.99 -2.57 7.34
N LYS A 174 6.03 -3.29 6.23
CA LYS A 174 5.40 -4.62 6.13
C LYS A 174 6.00 -5.63 7.12
N LEU A 175 7.32 -5.66 7.23
CA LEU A 175 8.02 -6.52 8.19
C LEU A 175 7.69 -6.17 9.64
N ALA A 176 7.58 -4.87 9.97
CA ALA A 176 7.20 -4.42 11.30
C ALA A 176 5.81 -4.94 11.70
N ARG A 177 4.83 -4.77 10.82
CA ARG A 177 3.45 -5.24 11.07
C ARG A 177 3.39 -6.76 11.19
N SER A 178 4.07 -7.49 10.31
CA SER A 178 4.11 -8.95 10.35
C SER A 178 4.79 -9.48 11.60
N ALA A 179 5.89 -8.85 12.05
CA ALA A 179 6.54 -9.19 13.31
C ALA A 179 5.63 -8.94 14.52
N ALA A 180 4.87 -7.83 14.51
CA ALA A 180 3.90 -7.51 15.57
C ALA A 180 2.75 -8.52 15.65
N HIS A 181 2.21 -8.99 14.52
CA HIS A 181 1.21 -10.06 14.49
C HIS A 181 1.73 -11.35 15.12
N GLN A 182 3.03 -11.63 14.99
CA GLN A 182 3.70 -12.75 15.62
C GLN A 182 4.14 -12.47 17.07
N LYS A 183 3.82 -11.27 17.61
CA LYS A 183 4.20 -10.78 18.93
C LYS A 183 5.73 -10.63 19.16
N TYR A 184 6.49 -10.49 18.07
CA TYR A 184 7.92 -10.15 18.13
C TYR A 184 8.08 -8.63 18.17
N TYR A 185 7.66 -8.00 19.30
CA TYR A 185 7.56 -6.55 19.43
C TYR A 185 8.92 -5.83 19.35
N ASP A 186 9.98 -6.44 19.84
CA ASP A 186 11.36 -5.99 19.69
C ASP A 186 11.75 -5.80 18.20
N ARG A 187 11.45 -6.80 17.36
CA ARG A 187 11.68 -6.74 15.92
C ARG A 187 10.73 -5.76 15.23
N ALA A 188 9.46 -5.74 15.62
CA ALA A 188 8.48 -4.81 15.08
C ALA A 188 8.94 -3.35 15.27
N ARG A 189 9.42 -3.03 16.47
CA ARG A 189 10.02 -1.74 16.82
C ARG A 189 11.27 -1.42 16.01
N GLU A 190 12.19 -2.39 15.87
CA GLU A 190 13.40 -2.21 15.07
C GLU A 190 13.09 -1.91 13.59
N TYR A 191 12.18 -2.67 12.98
CA TYR A 191 11.79 -2.44 11.59
C TYR A 191 11.02 -1.13 11.41
N SER A 192 10.14 -0.77 12.35
CA SER A 192 9.46 0.52 12.33
C SER A 192 10.45 1.68 12.37
N LEU A 193 11.50 1.59 13.20
CA LEU A 193 12.55 2.61 13.23
C LEU A 193 13.30 2.69 11.90
N LYS A 194 13.71 1.55 11.32
CA LYS A 194 14.40 1.53 10.01
C LYS A 194 13.54 2.11 8.90
N GLY A 195 12.27 1.73 8.84
CA GLY A 195 11.33 2.22 7.84
C GLY A 195 11.05 3.72 7.99
N SER A 196 10.77 4.18 9.23
CA SER A 196 10.48 5.59 9.50
C SER A 196 11.65 6.52 9.15
N VAL A 197 12.88 6.14 9.48
CA VAL A 197 14.09 6.90 9.10
C VAL A 197 14.19 7.06 7.57
N LEU A 198 13.89 6.01 6.81
CA LEU A 198 13.91 6.07 5.34
C LEU A 198 12.76 6.91 4.78
N TYR A 199 11.55 6.78 5.29
CA TYR A 199 10.42 7.63 4.89
C TYR A 199 10.68 9.11 5.17
N LYS A 200 11.25 9.44 6.33
CA LYS A 200 11.66 10.82 6.65
C LYS A 200 12.70 11.35 5.66
N LYS A 201 13.71 10.52 5.34
CA LYS A 201 14.77 10.86 4.38
C LYS A 201 14.24 11.11 2.97
N THR A 202 13.23 10.35 2.54
CA THR A 202 12.64 10.45 1.20
C THR A 202 11.49 11.46 1.11
N GLY A 203 11.12 12.12 2.22
CA GLY A 203 10.08 13.14 2.26
C GLY A 203 8.65 12.60 2.36
N TYR A 204 8.46 11.30 2.56
CA TYR A 204 7.16 10.66 2.79
C TYR A 204 6.73 10.85 4.25
N LEU A 205 6.39 12.10 4.61
CA LEU A 205 6.12 12.49 6.01
C LEU A 205 4.86 11.85 6.59
N GLY A 206 3.87 11.54 5.75
CA GLY A 206 2.67 10.82 6.17
C GLY A 206 2.98 9.39 6.61
N GLU A 207 3.70 8.65 5.79
CA GLU A 207 4.16 7.28 6.06
C GLU A 207 5.15 7.24 7.23
N TYR A 208 6.01 8.26 7.34
CA TYR A 208 6.87 8.44 8.51
C TYR A 208 6.05 8.55 9.80
N ALA A 209 5.03 9.42 9.81
CA ALA A 209 4.20 9.64 10.99
C ALA A 209 3.40 8.38 11.35
N GLU A 210 2.80 7.71 10.34
CA GLU A 210 2.05 6.47 10.57
C GLU A 210 2.92 5.37 11.16
N LEU A 211 4.11 5.15 10.60
CA LEU A 211 5.01 4.12 11.08
C LEU A 211 5.64 4.47 12.45
N THR A 212 5.78 5.77 12.77
CA THR A 212 6.23 6.24 14.09
C THR A 212 5.15 6.02 15.15
N LEU A 213 3.88 6.24 14.82
CA LEU A 213 2.75 5.91 15.71
C LEU A 213 2.72 4.41 16.02
N LEU A 214 2.86 3.57 15.00
CA LEU A 214 2.95 2.11 15.18
C LEU A 214 4.16 1.70 16.02
N LYS A 215 5.32 2.35 15.81
CA LYS A 215 6.51 2.12 16.66
C LYS A 215 6.19 2.37 18.11
N ALA A 216 5.51 3.47 18.44
CA ALA A 216 5.10 3.77 19.82
C ALA A 216 4.14 2.71 20.38
N GLU A 217 3.20 2.21 19.58
CA GLU A 217 2.33 1.10 19.98
C GLU A 217 3.14 -0.17 20.31
N TYR A 218 4.14 -0.50 19.48
CA TYR A 218 5.00 -1.67 19.72
C TYR A 218 5.90 -1.48 20.94
N GLU A 219 6.33 -0.24 21.23
CA GLU A 219 7.06 0.10 22.46
C GLU A 219 6.20 -0.12 23.71
N VAL A 220 4.90 0.25 23.63
CA VAL A 220 3.94 -0.06 24.73
C VAL A 220 3.74 -1.56 24.90
N LEU A 221 3.59 -2.31 23.81
CA LEU A 221 3.41 -3.76 23.85
C LEU A 221 4.66 -4.53 24.33
N ASP A 222 5.82 -3.87 24.28
CA ASP A 222 7.12 -4.36 24.76
C ASP A 222 7.47 -3.78 26.16
N ASP A 223 6.48 -3.25 26.89
CA ASP A 223 6.59 -2.61 28.21
C ASP A 223 7.58 -1.42 28.27
N ALA A 224 7.96 -0.84 27.11
CA ALA A 224 8.89 0.28 27.00
C ALA A 224 8.18 1.65 27.01
N TYR A 225 7.38 1.91 28.05
CA TYR A 225 6.49 3.07 28.15
C TYR A 225 7.20 4.43 28.03
N ASP A 226 8.36 4.60 28.67
CA ASP A 226 9.13 5.85 28.60
C ASP A 226 9.64 6.11 27.18
N LEU A 227 9.98 5.06 26.44
CA LEU A 227 10.41 5.17 25.06
C LEU A 227 9.23 5.55 24.15
N ALA A 228 8.05 4.96 24.38
CA ALA A 228 6.83 5.31 23.65
C ALA A 228 6.44 6.79 23.87
N MET A 229 6.54 7.28 25.10
CA MET A 229 6.30 8.70 25.41
C MET A 229 7.25 9.59 24.62
N ASN A 230 8.56 9.33 24.68
CA ASN A 230 9.57 10.10 23.92
C ASN A 230 9.31 10.06 22.41
N THR A 231 8.97 8.88 21.86
CA THR A 231 8.64 8.71 20.44
C THR A 231 7.45 9.59 20.03
N LEU A 232 6.40 9.63 20.85
CA LEU A 232 5.20 10.44 20.57
C LEU A 232 5.44 11.94 20.74
N GLU A 233 6.23 12.36 21.72
CA GLU A 233 6.60 13.77 21.92
C GLU A 233 7.49 14.32 20.79
N GLU A 234 8.39 13.50 20.25
CA GLU A 234 9.16 13.85 19.05
C GLU A 234 8.26 13.96 17.82
N LEU A 235 7.27 13.06 17.68
CA LEU A 235 6.29 13.13 16.60
C LEU A 235 5.37 14.35 16.72
N GLU A 236 4.94 14.72 17.95
CA GLU A 236 4.16 15.94 18.21
C GLU A 236 4.89 17.17 17.66
N LYS A 237 6.17 17.34 18.00
CA LYS A 237 7.00 18.45 17.52
C LYS A 237 7.05 18.48 16.00
N LEU A 238 7.34 17.36 15.36
CA LEU A 238 7.41 17.28 13.91
C LEU A 238 6.06 17.63 13.26
N CYS A 239 4.95 17.12 13.78
CA CYS A 239 3.62 17.41 13.23
C CYS A 239 3.26 18.89 13.36
N ILE A 240 3.66 19.55 14.44
CA ILE A 240 3.48 20.99 14.63
C ILE A 240 4.32 21.76 13.58
N ASP A 241 5.59 21.42 13.43
CA ASP A 241 6.53 22.11 12.54
C ASP A 241 6.17 21.91 11.06
N ALA A 242 5.71 20.73 10.68
CA ALA A 242 5.36 20.38 9.30
C ALA A 242 3.88 20.64 8.92
N GLY A 243 3.03 21.04 9.86
CA GLY A 243 1.59 21.27 9.63
C GLY A 243 0.79 19.99 9.47
N GLY A 244 1.24 18.86 10.03
CA GLY A 244 0.63 17.54 9.94
C GLY A 244 -0.54 17.32 10.90
N GLU A 245 -1.58 18.15 10.87
CA GLU A 245 -2.65 18.18 11.87
C GLU A 245 -3.38 16.83 12.04
N TYR A 246 -3.57 16.05 10.96
CA TYR A 246 -4.20 14.73 11.06
C TYR A 246 -3.38 13.78 11.96
N TYR A 247 -2.08 13.73 11.74
CA TYR A 247 -1.18 12.91 12.55
C TYR A 247 -0.96 13.50 13.94
N LEU A 248 -1.02 14.83 14.09
CA LEU A 248 -0.99 15.49 15.40
C LEU A 248 -2.18 15.06 16.27
N ALA A 249 -3.39 14.99 15.70
CA ALA A 249 -4.55 14.47 16.42
C ALA A 249 -4.36 13.01 16.86
N LYS A 250 -3.86 12.14 15.97
CA LYS A 250 -3.55 10.74 16.30
C LYS A 250 -2.47 10.64 17.40
N THR A 251 -1.46 11.49 17.34
CA THR A 251 -0.39 11.54 18.35
C THR A 251 -0.95 11.92 19.71
N TYR A 252 -1.82 12.93 19.78
CA TYR A 252 -2.47 13.33 21.05
C TYR A 252 -3.38 12.23 21.61
N ILE A 253 -4.06 11.46 20.75
CA ILE A 253 -4.87 10.31 21.18
C ILE A 253 -3.98 9.23 21.83
N GLN A 254 -2.82 8.92 21.25
CA GLN A 254 -1.89 7.95 21.86
C GLN A 254 -1.26 8.51 23.14
N LEU A 255 -0.86 9.78 23.19
CA LEU A 255 -0.37 10.44 24.39
C LEU A 255 -1.43 10.47 25.50
N HIS A 256 -2.71 10.70 25.17
CA HIS A 256 -3.82 10.58 26.11
C HIS A 256 -3.91 9.17 26.73
N LYS A 257 -3.79 8.12 25.92
CA LYS A 257 -3.85 6.72 26.41
C LYS A 257 -2.68 6.37 27.31
N LEU A 258 -1.51 6.93 27.05
CA LEU A 258 -0.26 6.57 27.72
C LEU A 258 0.06 7.44 28.94
N SER A 259 -0.28 8.75 28.92
CA SER A 259 0.06 9.68 29.99
C SER A 259 -0.79 9.44 31.25
N LYS A 260 -0.14 9.47 32.41
CA LYS A 260 -0.80 9.39 33.72
C LYS A 260 -1.25 10.77 34.21
N ASP A 261 -0.39 11.79 34.03
CA ASP A 261 -0.59 13.10 34.67
C ASP A 261 -1.26 14.11 33.73
N ASN A 262 -1.09 13.99 32.41
CA ASN A 262 -1.60 14.95 31.42
C ASN A 262 -2.72 14.38 30.52
N LYS A 263 -3.39 13.34 30.97
CA LYS A 263 -4.38 12.61 30.21
C LYS A 263 -5.47 13.53 29.61
N ASP A 264 -6.09 14.35 30.45
CA ASP A 264 -7.18 15.24 30.04
C ASP A 264 -6.70 16.39 29.13
N ALA A 265 -5.47 16.88 29.37
CA ALA A 265 -4.88 17.90 28.50
C ALA A 265 -4.63 17.38 27.07
N TYR A 266 -4.15 16.15 26.93
CA TYR A 266 -3.98 15.53 25.62
C TYR A 266 -5.32 15.23 24.93
N LEU A 267 -6.34 14.83 25.69
CA LEU A 267 -7.69 14.64 25.15
C LEU A 267 -8.26 15.97 24.62
N ALA A 268 -8.11 17.05 25.37
CA ALA A 268 -8.55 18.37 24.92
C ALA A 268 -7.83 18.81 23.62
N LYS A 269 -6.50 18.62 23.55
CA LYS A 269 -5.71 18.91 22.35
C LYS A 269 -6.16 18.06 21.15
N ALA A 270 -6.34 16.73 21.34
CA ALA A 270 -6.84 15.84 20.29
C ALA A 270 -8.20 16.28 19.76
N THR A 271 -9.11 16.62 20.67
CA THR A 271 -10.47 17.07 20.35
C THR A 271 -10.44 18.37 19.56
N ASP A 272 -9.64 19.35 19.98
CA ASP A 272 -9.50 20.64 19.28
C ASP A 272 -9.00 20.44 17.84
N VAL A 273 -7.90 19.71 17.67
CA VAL A 273 -7.32 19.47 16.34
C VAL A 273 -8.29 18.68 15.47
N ALA A 274 -8.88 17.58 15.97
CA ALA A 274 -9.81 16.76 15.21
C ALA A 274 -11.07 17.55 14.76
N ASN A 275 -11.60 18.44 15.60
CA ASN A 275 -12.71 19.32 15.24
C ASN A 275 -12.31 20.32 14.16
N ARG A 276 -11.14 20.96 14.30
CA ARG A 276 -10.64 21.97 13.36
C ARG A 276 -10.46 21.42 11.96
N ILE A 277 -9.96 20.18 11.83
CA ILE A 277 -9.76 19.53 10.51
C ILE A 277 -10.97 18.70 10.03
N GLY A 278 -12.08 18.67 10.78
CA GLY A 278 -13.26 17.90 10.43
C GLY A 278 -13.10 16.37 10.58
N ALA A 279 -12.07 15.88 11.28
CA ALA A 279 -11.75 14.47 11.45
C ALA A 279 -12.28 13.88 12.77
N LYS A 280 -13.53 14.20 13.14
CA LYS A 280 -14.17 13.76 14.39
C LYS A 280 -14.19 12.24 14.59
N HIS A 281 -14.14 11.48 13.49
CA HIS A 281 -14.09 10.01 13.54
C HIS A 281 -12.87 9.48 14.30
N LEU A 282 -11.76 10.24 14.37
CA LEU A 282 -10.57 9.86 15.15
C LEU A 282 -10.85 9.77 16.66
N LEU A 283 -11.86 10.51 17.15
CA LEU A 283 -12.23 10.51 18.57
C LEU A 283 -13.05 9.29 19.00
N ASN A 284 -13.48 8.46 18.04
CA ASN A 284 -14.22 7.23 18.36
C ASN A 284 -13.31 6.14 18.96
N ASP A 285 -11.99 6.32 18.88
CA ASP A 285 -10.99 5.36 19.37
C ASP A 285 -10.48 5.66 20.79
N ILE A 286 -11.12 6.63 21.48
CA ILE A 286 -10.76 7.10 22.84
C ILE A 286 -11.55 6.40 23.95
#